data_79ba0a3d5195699926334474a7b448b2
#
_entry.id   79ba0a3d5195699926334474a7b448b2
#
_cell.length_a   1.000
_cell.length_b   1.000
_cell.length_c   1.000
_cell.angle_alpha   90.00
_cell.angle_beta   90.00
_cell.angle_gamma   90.00
#
_symmetry.space_group_name_H-M   'P 1'
#
loop_
_entity.id
_entity.type
_entity.pdbx_description
1 polymer ?
#
loop_
_entity_poly.entity_id
_entity_poly.type
_entity_poly.pdbx_seq_one_letter_code
_entity_poly.pdbx_strand_id
1 'polypeptide(L)'
;RTNQDSEGMYGRDVMRILSNLGSCSEDTYPYYNIESPQDISENIKEEAIKYKIKSYAQIKTIEGLKKALYINGPCYISFPVYNHGISMWKPRTGDKRQGGHAMTVVGYNEEGFIIRNSWGPYWGNDGYCTYTYADWGSHWEIWTTIDDKSYIKPPSPKPKDEPTPDVQP
;
A
#
# COMPACT_ATOMS: atom_id res chain seq x y z
N ARG A 1 16.40 -5.83 -1.88
CA ARG A 1 16.38 -6.58 -0.59
C ARG A 1 17.67 -6.28 0.14
N THR A 2 17.61 -5.89 1.41
CA THR A 2 18.77 -5.54 2.20
C THR A 2 19.42 -6.75 2.89
N ASN A 3 18.77 -7.93 2.81
CA ASN A 3 19.29 -9.17 3.38
C ASN A 3 18.85 -10.36 2.50
N GLN A 4 19.79 -11.18 2.05
CA GLN A 4 19.51 -12.33 1.19
C GLN A 4 18.71 -13.44 1.88
N ASP A 5 18.64 -13.42 3.23
CA ASP A 5 17.98 -14.46 4.03
C ASP A 5 16.59 -14.05 4.56
N SER A 6 16.10 -12.84 4.24
CA SER A 6 14.78 -12.38 4.68
C SER A 6 13.85 -12.05 3.52
N GLU A 7 12.65 -12.58 3.54
CA GLU A 7 11.60 -12.30 2.54
C GLU A 7 10.91 -10.94 2.72
N GLY A 8 11.43 -10.05 3.57
CA GLY A 8 10.80 -8.78 3.88
C GLY A 8 11.74 -7.59 3.90
N MET A 9 11.16 -6.39 3.98
CA MET A 9 11.87 -5.12 4.12
C MET A 9 11.22 -4.27 5.21
N TYR A 10 12.02 -3.43 5.87
CA TYR A 10 11.48 -2.37 6.71
C TYR A 10 10.84 -1.28 5.84
N GLY A 11 9.70 -0.74 6.26
CA GLY A 11 8.99 0.29 5.51
C GLY A 11 9.84 1.53 5.23
N ARG A 12 10.72 1.92 6.15
CA ARG A 12 11.68 3.00 5.91
C ARG A 12 12.61 2.72 4.72
N ASP A 13 13.08 1.49 4.55
CA ASP A 13 13.96 1.12 3.44
C ASP A 13 13.19 1.13 2.11
N VAL A 14 11.92 0.70 2.11
CA VAL A 14 11.02 0.86 0.97
C VAL A 14 10.88 2.33 0.60
N MET A 15 10.62 3.22 1.56
CA MET A 15 10.50 4.66 1.32
C MET A 15 11.80 5.26 0.74
N ARG A 16 12.96 4.82 1.22
CA ARG A 16 14.26 5.23 0.67
C ARG A 16 14.45 4.78 -0.78
N ILE A 17 14.05 3.57 -1.12
CA ILE A 17 14.09 3.06 -2.49
C ILE A 17 13.19 3.90 -3.39
N LEU A 18 11.95 4.12 -2.99
CA LEU A 18 11.00 4.94 -3.76
C LEU A 18 11.50 6.38 -3.97
N SER A 19 12.17 6.96 -2.96
CA SER A 19 12.74 8.31 -3.07
C SER A 19 14.02 8.36 -3.92
N ASN A 20 14.87 7.36 -3.84
CA ASN A 20 16.19 7.37 -4.49
C ASN A 20 16.16 6.75 -5.89
N LEU A 21 15.43 5.67 -6.07
CA LEU A 21 15.39 4.87 -7.30
C LEU A 21 14.06 4.94 -8.02
N GLY A 22 12.95 5.11 -7.30
CA GLY A 22 11.61 5.06 -7.86
C GLY A 22 11.05 3.65 -7.97
N SER A 23 10.05 3.49 -8.83
CA SER A 23 9.42 2.21 -9.16
C SER A 23 9.02 2.19 -10.62
N CYS A 24 9.32 1.12 -11.35
CA CYS A 24 8.84 0.93 -12.72
C CYS A 24 7.39 0.46 -12.75
N SER A 25 6.78 0.49 -13.93
CA SER A 25 5.45 -0.05 -14.16
C SER A 25 5.47 -1.58 -14.14
N GLU A 26 4.31 -2.18 -13.89
CA GLU A 26 4.10 -3.64 -13.96
C GLU A 26 4.34 -4.16 -15.38
N ASP A 27 4.02 -3.37 -16.41
CA ASP A 27 4.23 -3.74 -17.83
C ASP A 27 5.71 -3.85 -18.18
N THR A 28 6.56 -2.97 -17.60
CA THR A 28 8.00 -2.95 -17.87
C THR A 28 8.73 -4.03 -17.07
N TYR A 29 8.30 -4.29 -15.85
CA TYR A 29 8.90 -5.31 -14.98
C TYR A 29 7.83 -6.06 -14.19
N PRO A 30 7.19 -7.06 -14.79
CA PRO A 30 6.11 -7.82 -14.20
C PRO A 30 6.52 -8.53 -12.91
N TYR A 31 5.65 -8.51 -11.92
CA TYR A 31 5.90 -9.08 -10.59
C TYR A 31 6.31 -10.56 -10.63
N TYR A 32 5.69 -11.34 -11.53
CA TYR A 32 5.95 -12.78 -11.65
C TYR A 32 7.24 -13.14 -12.40
N ASN A 33 7.88 -12.20 -13.08
CA ASN A 33 9.13 -12.42 -13.83
C ASN A 33 10.39 -12.14 -12.99
N ILE A 34 10.26 -11.98 -11.69
CA ILE A 34 11.39 -11.68 -10.79
C ILE A 34 12.10 -12.99 -10.44
N GLU A 35 13.06 -13.40 -11.28
CA GLU A 35 13.92 -14.53 -10.99
C GLU A 35 15.10 -14.13 -10.09
N SER A 36 15.68 -12.93 -10.29
CA SER A 36 16.75 -12.40 -9.46
C SER A 36 16.74 -10.88 -9.42
N PRO A 37 16.88 -10.24 -8.23
CA PRO A 37 17.00 -8.78 -8.13
C PRO A 37 18.33 -8.25 -8.68
N GLN A 38 19.25 -9.11 -9.11
CA GLN A 38 20.56 -8.71 -9.64
C GLN A 38 20.53 -8.34 -11.13
N ASP A 39 19.47 -8.72 -11.85
CA ASP A 39 19.36 -8.57 -13.31
C ASP A 39 18.47 -7.41 -13.75
N ILE A 40 18.35 -6.37 -12.92
CA ILE A 40 17.59 -5.15 -13.27
C ILE A 40 18.35 -4.37 -14.33
N SER A 41 17.83 -4.39 -15.57
CA SER A 41 18.43 -3.71 -16.71
C SER A 41 18.34 -2.19 -16.62
N GLU A 42 19.16 -1.46 -17.37
CA GLU A 42 19.19 -0.01 -17.32
C GLU A 42 17.89 0.64 -17.75
N ASN A 43 17.17 0.08 -18.74
CA ASN A 43 15.87 0.63 -19.17
C ASN A 43 14.82 0.57 -18.05
N ILE A 44 14.83 -0.46 -17.20
CA ILE A 44 13.96 -0.56 -16.01
C ILE A 44 14.32 0.53 -15.00
N LYS A 45 15.61 0.76 -14.77
CA LYS A 45 16.08 1.83 -13.86
C LYS A 45 15.73 3.21 -14.39
N GLU A 46 15.90 3.46 -15.71
CA GLU A 46 15.54 4.71 -16.36
C GLU A 46 14.03 5.01 -16.26
N GLU A 47 13.19 3.99 -16.37
CA GLU A 47 11.76 4.15 -16.15
C GLU A 47 11.45 4.42 -14.70
N ALA A 48 12.01 3.65 -13.77
CA ALA A 48 11.77 3.77 -12.34
C ALA A 48 12.05 5.20 -11.82
N ILE A 49 13.10 5.86 -12.33
CA ILE A 49 13.46 7.23 -11.95
C ILE A 49 12.32 8.23 -12.22
N LYS A 50 11.48 7.99 -13.23
CA LYS A 50 10.34 8.85 -13.56
C LYS A 50 9.22 8.82 -12.51
N TYR A 51 9.19 7.77 -11.70
CA TYR A 51 8.18 7.52 -10.66
C TYR A 51 8.76 7.57 -9.25
N LYS A 52 9.71 8.48 -9.02
CA LYS A 52 10.25 8.76 -7.69
C LYS A 52 9.28 9.58 -6.87
N ILE A 53 9.17 9.26 -5.59
CA ILE A 53 8.54 10.15 -4.64
C ILE A 53 9.51 11.28 -4.26
N LYS A 54 9.00 12.48 -4.02
CA LYS A 54 9.80 13.64 -3.61
C LYS A 54 10.33 13.49 -2.19
N SER A 55 9.49 13.03 -1.29
CA SER A 55 9.82 12.82 0.11
C SER A 55 8.82 11.85 0.77
N TYR A 56 9.08 11.53 2.02
CA TYR A 56 8.19 10.69 2.83
C TYR A 56 8.25 11.10 4.29
N ALA A 57 7.20 10.78 5.05
CA ALA A 57 7.13 11.06 6.48
C ALA A 57 6.48 9.91 7.24
N GLN A 58 6.99 9.62 8.43
CA GLN A 58 6.36 8.68 9.34
C GLN A 58 5.17 9.34 10.04
N ILE A 59 4.07 8.61 10.13
CA ILE A 59 2.84 9.07 10.78
C ILE A 59 2.72 8.38 12.13
N LYS A 60 2.41 9.17 13.18
CA LYS A 60 2.35 8.70 14.56
C LYS A 60 1.01 8.95 15.25
N THR A 61 0.09 9.66 14.60
CA THR A 61 -1.20 10.03 15.18
C THR A 61 -2.36 9.77 14.24
N ILE A 62 -3.55 9.54 14.79
CA ILE A 62 -4.80 9.37 14.02
C ILE A 62 -5.04 10.58 13.13
N GLU A 63 -4.95 11.80 13.69
CA GLU A 63 -5.17 13.03 12.93
C GLU A 63 -4.10 13.24 11.84
N GLY A 64 -2.84 12.85 12.12
CA GLY A 64 -1.77 12.85 11.12
C GLY A 64 -2.07 11.94 9.95
N LEU A 65 -2.64 10.74 10.19
CA LEU A 65 -3.00 9.81 9.14
C LEU A 65 -4.20 10.32 8.32
N LYS A 66 -5.24 10.85 8.97
CA LYS A 66 -6.37 11.48 8.25
C LYS A 66 -5.91 12.62 7.35
N LYS A 67 -5.05 13.50 7.87
CA LYS A 67 -4.47 14.60 7.10
C LYS A 67 -3.61 14.12 5.92
N ALA A 68 -2.78 13.10 6.13
CA ALA A 68 -1.95 12.53 5.08
C ALA A 68 -2.79 11.92 3.96
N LEU A 69 -3.82 11.14 4.30
CA LEU A 69 -4.77 10.57 3.34
C LEU A 69 -5.46 11.64 2.50
N TYR A 70 -5.88 12.75 3.14
CA TYR A 70 -6.54 13.85 2.45
C TYR A 70 -5.60 14.62 1.49
N ILE A 71 -4.35 14.85 1.90
CA ILE A 71 -3.41 15.69 1.15
C ILE A 71 -2.61 14.89 0.12
N ASN A 72 -2.13 13.71 0.51
CA ASN A 72 -1.15 12.91 -0.24
C ASN A 72 -1.76 11.63 -0.84
N GLY A 73 -2.95 11.21 -0.39
CA GLY A 73 -3.58 9.96 -0.82
C GLY A 73 -3.19 8.75 0.03
N PRO A 74 -3.23 7.54 -0.54
CA PRO A 74 -3.01 6.29 0.19
C PRO A 74 -1.68 6.26 0.94
N CYS A 75 -1.69 5.61 2.13
CA CYS A 75 -0.54 5.51 3.02
C CYS A 75 -0.14 4.05 3.23
N TYR A 76 1.16 3.80 3.34
CA TYR A 76 1.70 2.51 3.76
C TYR A 76 1.43 2.26 5.25
N ILE A 77 1.06 1.04 5.60
CA ILE A 77 0.94 0.57 6.98
C ILE A 77 1.45 -0.86 7.09
N SER A 78 2.10 -1.21 8.19
CA SER A 78 2.52 -2.59 8.48
C SER A 78 2.03 -3.06 9.83
N PHE A 79 1.70 -4.35 9.90
CA PHE A 79 1.16 -5.01 11.08
C PHE A 79 1.91 -6.29 11.42
N PRO A 80 1.93 -6.69 12.71
CA PRO A 80 2.22 -8.08 13.06
C PRO A 80 1.08 -8.98 12.56
N VAL A 81 1.43 -10.17 12.10
CA VAL A 81 0.47 -11.19 11.68
C VAL A 81 0.47 -12.32 12.69
N TYR A 82 -0.68 -12.58 13.29
CA TYR A 82 -0.92 -13.70 14.21
C TYR A 82 -1.81 -14.77 13.59
N ASN A 83 -2.70 -14.38 12.68
CA ASN A 83 -3.64 -15.25 11.98
C ASN A 83 -4.07 -14.64 10.65
N HIS A 84 -4.88 -15.34 9.85
CA HIS A 84 -5.36 -14.87 8.56
C HIS A 84 -6.77 -14.23 8.63
N GLY A 85 -7.23 -13.87 9.84
CA GLY A 85 -8.50 -13.16 10.02
C GLY A 85 -8.43 -11.69 9.60
N ILE A 86 -9.59 -11.04 9.60
CA ILE A 86 -9.73 -9.62 9.24
C ILE A 86 -8.90 -8.71 10.16
N SER A 87 -8.84 -9.04 11.45
CA SER A 87 -8.01 -8.34 12.46
C SER A 87 -6.74 -9.14 12.76
N MET A 88 -5.93 -9.44 11.74
CA MET A 88 -4.74 -10.28 11.83
C MET A 88 -3.72 -9.82 12.88
N TRP A 89 -3.76 -8.54 13.25
CA TRP A 89 -2.91 -7.93 14.29
C TRP A 89 -3.34 -8.26 15.72
N LYS A 90 -4.51 -8.89 15.91
CA LYS A 90 -5.01 -9.33 17.23
C LYS A 90 -4.72 -10.81 17.43
N PRO A 91 -3.83 -11.20 18.36
CA PRO A 91 -3.62 -12.59 18.67
C PRO A 91 -4.85 -13.20 19.36
N ARG A 92 -5.21 -14.41 18.97
CA ARG A 92 -6.15 -15.28 19.69
C ARG A 92 -5.37 -16.12 20.69
N THR A 93 -6.09 -16.76 21.62
CA THR A 93 -5.45 -17.67 22.58
C THR A 93 -4.65 -18.75 21.83
N GLY A 94 -3.35 -18.82 22.09
CA GLY A 94 -2.44 -19.77 21.45
C GLY A 94 -1.81 -19.30 20.14
N ASP A 95 -2.23 -18.17 19.56
CA ASP A 95 -1.60 -17.63 18.36
C ASP A 95 -0.15 -17.19 18.64
N LYS A 96 0.75 -17.58 17.74
CA LYS A 96 2.13 -17.08 17.70
C LYS A 96 2.25 -16.09 16.53
N ARG A 97 3.09 -15.07 16.70
CA ARG A 97 3.41 -14.16 15.60
C ARG A 97 4.07 -14.91 14.44
N GLN A 98 3.45 -14.86 13.27
CA GLN A 98 3.90 -15.52 12.05
C GLN A 98 4.86 -14.66 11.22
N GLY A 99 4.81 -13.32 11.43
CA GLY A 99 5.64 -12.38 10.68
C GLY A 99 5.08 -10.97 10.71
N GLY A 100 5.38 -10.20 9.68
CA GLY A 100 4.83 -8.89 9.39
C GLY A 100 4.15 -8.86 8.03
N HIS A 101 3.19 -7.96 7.86
CA HIS A 101 2.48 -7.77 6.61
C HIS A 101 2.28 -6.29 6.31
N ALA A 102 2.57 -5.90 5.08
CA ALA A 102 2.40 -4.54 4.59
C ALA A 102 1.09 -4.43 3.82
N MET A 103 0.32 -3.38 4.12
CA MET A 103 -0.96 -3.08 3.48
C MET A 103 -1.06 -1.59 3.17
N THR A 104 -2.17 -1.17 2.58
CA THR A 104 -2.40 0.21 2.21
C THR A 104 -3.62 0.78 2.94
N VAL A 105 -3.46 1.91 3.62
CA VAL A 105 -4.57 2.71 4.12
C VAL A 105 -5.08 3.56 2.96
N VAL A 106 -6.36 3.39 2.60
CA VAL A 106 -6.95 4.06 1.43
C VAL A 106 -8.00 5.11 1.81
N GLY A 107 -8.44 5.14 3.06
CA GLY A 107 -9.45 6.08 3.54
C GLY A 107 -9.74 5.91 5.02
N TYR A 108 -10.78 6.59 5.49
CA TYR A 108 -11.29 6.47 6.85
C TYR A 108 -12.78 6.81 6.91
N ASN A 109 -13.43 6.32 7.96
CA ASN A 109 -14.82 6.61 8.31
C ASN A 109 -14.97 6.86 9.82
N GLU A 110 -16.16 6.81 10.36
CA GLU A 110 -16.42 7.01 11.78
C GLU A 110 -15.86 5.90 12.67
N GLU A 111 -15.70 4.69 12.15
CA GLU A 111 -15.21 3.53 12.89
C GLU A 111 -13.68 3.43 12.91
N GLY A 112 -13.01 3.83 11.81
CA GLY A 112 -11.57 3.65 11.68
C GLY A 112 -11.03 3.94 10.30
N PHE A 113 -9.86 3.37 10.02
CA PHE A 113 -9.18 3.46 8.74
C PHE A 113 -9.54 2.29 7.84
N ILE A 114 -9.79 2.58 6.56
CA ILE A 114 -10.08 1.57 5.54
C ILE A 114 -8.75 1.08 5.00
N ILE A 115 -8.50 -0.22 5.17
CA ILE A 115 -7.27 -0.90 4.74
C ILE A 115 -7.58 -1.75 3.52
N ARG A 116 -6.75 -1.61 2.48
CA ARG A 116 -6.73 -2.52 1.34
C ARG A 116 -5.61 -3.55 1.53
N ASN A 117 -5.97 -4.83 1.43
CA ASN A 117 -5.05 -5.97 1.50
C ASN A 117 -4.71 -6.49 0.09
N SER A 118 -3.64 -7.28 -0.01
CA SER A 118 -3.20 -7.96 -1.23
C SER A 118 -3.57 -9.46 -1.28
N TRP A 119 -4.41 -9.95 -0.35
CA TRP A 119 -4.80 -11.37 -0.27
C TRP A 119 -6.01 -11.75 -1.12
N GLY A 120 -6.40 -10.87 -2.04
CA GLY A 120 -7.49 -11.10 -2.99
C GLY A 120 -8.88 -10.69 -2.46
N PRO A 121 -9.89 -10.73 -3.34
CA PRO A 121 -11.24 -10.23 -3.02
C PRO A 121 -12.01 -11.13 -2.05
N TYR A 122 -11.61 -12.38 -1.85
CA TYR A 122 -12.27 -13.30 -0.91
C TYR A 122 -11.86 -13.07 0.54
N TRP A 123 -10.85 -12.23 0.79
CA TRP A 123 -10.45 -11.85 2.14
C TRP A 123 -11.19 -10.58 2.58
N GLY A 124 -11.68 -10.57 3.82
CA GLY A 124 -12.38 -9.41 4.39
C GLY A 124 -13.66 -9.06 3.64
N ASN A 125 -13.85 -7.78 3.38
CA ASN A 125 -14.92 -7.26 2.54
C ASN A 125 -14.33 -6.84 1.18
N ASP A 126 -14.39 -7.71 0.19
CA ASP A 126 -13.80 -7.51 -1.15
C ASP A 126 -12.31 -7.11 -1.13
N GLY A 127 -11.53 -7.70 -0.24
CA GLY A 127 -10.11 -7.40 -0.06
C GLY A 127 -9.81 -6.25 0.89
N TYR A 128 -10.83 -5.71 1.58
CA TYR A 128 -10.70 -4.59 2.51
C TYR A 128 -11.07 -4.99 3.95
N CYS A 129 -10.55 -4.22 4.90
CA CYS A 129 -10.99 -4.29 6.29
C CYS A 129 -10.94 -2.91 6.95
N THR A 130 -11.55 -2.80 8.13
CA THR A 130 -11.46 -1.60 8.97
C THR A 130 -10.45 -1.81 10.08
N TYR A 131 -9.44 -0.95 10.15
CA TYR A 131 -8.54 -0.80 11.28
C TYR A 131 -9.16 0.23 12.22
N THR A 132 -9.85 -0.25 13.26
CA THR A 132 -10.65 0.62 14.13
C THR A 132 -9.78 1.59 14.92
N TYR A 133 -10.34 2.75 15.30
CA TYR A 133 -9.61 3.70 16.16
C TYR A 133 -9.27 3.10 17.52
N ALA A 134 -10.08 2.14 18.02
CA ALA A 134 -9.79 1.41 19.25
C ALA A 134 -8.56 0.49 19.14
N ASP A 135 -8.19 0.07 17.93
CA ASP A 135 -7.02 -0.76 17.66
C ASP A 135 -5.75 0.04 17.43
N TRP A 136 -5.84 1.39 17.45
CA TRP A 136 -4.68 2.26 17.20
C TRP A 136 -3.50 1.89 18.08
N GLY A 137 -2.35 1.71 17.44
CA GLY A 137 -1.12 1.26 18.11
C GLY A 137 -0.80 -0.23 17.90
N SER A 138 -1.70 -1.02 17.30
CA SER A 138 -1.40 -2.41 16.91
C SER A 138 -0.52 -2.52 15.67
N HIS A 139 -0.35 -1.44 14.91
CA HIS A 139 0.56 -1.37 13.76
C HIS A 139 2.01 -1.17 14.21
N TRP A 140 2.95 -1.54 13.36
CA TRP A 140 4.37 -1.26 13.59
C TRP A 140 4.76 0.13 13.11
N GLU A 141 4.36 0.48 11.88
CA GLU A 141 4.70 1.77 11.30
C GLU A 141 3.70 2.16 10.22
N ILE A 142 3.57 3.48 10.04
CA ILE A 142 2.77 4.10 8.99
C ILE A 142 3.63 5.15 8.30
N TRP A 143 3.60 5.17 6.96
CA TRP A 143 4.33 6.12 6.15
C TRP A 143 3.42 6.74 5.09
N THR A 144 3.57 8.04 4.86
CA THR A 144 3.01 8.72 3.70
C THR A 144 4.12 9.05 2.72
N THR A 145 3.86 8.87 1.44
CA THR A 145 4.67 9.40 0.35
C THR A 145 4.19 10.80 -0.01
N ILE A 146 5.10 11.63 -0.48
CA ILE A 146 4.81 12.99 -0.92
C ILE A 146 5.37 13.11 -2.33
N ASP A 147 4.48 13.22 -3.32
CA ASP A 147 4.84 13.30 -4.70
C ASP A 147 5.12 14.75 -5.13
N ASP A 148 5.85 14.93 -6.20
CA ASP A 148 5.95 16.23 -6.83
C ASP A 148 4.67 16.51 -7.61
N LYS A 149 3.87 17.47 -7.15
CA LYS A 149 2.59 17.81 -7.77
C LYS A 149 2.71 18.27 -9.22
N SER A 150 3.91 18.61 -9.69
CA SER A 150 4.17 18.93 -11.10
C SER A 150 3.99 17.75 -12.05
N TYR A 151 3.97 16.51 -11.53
CA TYR A 151 3.77 15.28 -12.31
C TYR A 151 2.38 14.65 -12.16
N ILE A 152 1.47 15.23 -11.39
CA ILE A 152 0.10 14.70 -11.27
C ILE A 152 -0.61 14.94 -12.61
N LYS A 153 -0.60 13.92 -13.47
CA LYS A 153 -1.50 13.87 -14.61
C LYS A 153 -2.92 13.89 -14.05
N PRO A 154 -3.78 14.83 -14.46
CA PRO A 154 -5.17 14.81 -14.01
C PRO A 154 -5.78 13.42 -14.28
N PRO A 155 -6.63 12.89 -13.37
CA PRO A 155 -7.27 11.62 -13.60
C PRO A 155 -7.95 11.64 -14.97
N SER A 156 -7.75 10.58 -15.74
CA SER A 156 -8.45 10.41 -17.01
C SER A 156 -9.95 10.58 -16.76
N PRO A 157 -10.67 11.34 -17.60
CA PRO A 157 -12.10 11.47 -17.44
C PRO A 157 -12.72 10.07 -17.38
N LYS A 158 -13.60 9.84 -16.38
CA LYS A 158 -14.35 8.59 -16.31
C LYS A 158 -14.98 8.34 -17.67
N PRO A 159 -15.00 7.09 -18.18
CA PRO A 159 -15.80 6.77 -19.36
C PRO A 159 -17.20 7.32 -19.11
N LYS A 160 -17.74 8.06 -20.07
CA LYS A 160 -19.15 8.45 -20.02
C LYS A 160 -19.92 7.15 -19.94
N ASP A 161 -20.80 7.02 -18.95
CA ASP A 161 -21.73 5.90 -18.85
C ASP A 161 -22.39 5.74 -20.22
N GLU A 162 -22.12 4.62 -20.89
CA GLU A 162 -22.89 4.24 -22.08
C GLU A 162 -24.34 4.10 -21.64
N PRO A 163 -25.30 4.71 -22.36
CA PRO A 163 -26.72 4.55 -22.02
C PRO A 163 -27.05 3.06 -22.02
N THR A 164 -27.56 2.57 -20.90
CA THR A 164 -28.12 1.23 -20.79
C THR A 164 -29.14 1.05 -21.92
N PRO A 165 -29.05 -0.03 -22.74
CA PRO A 165 -30.07 -0.29 -23.76
C PRO A 165 -31.42 -0.46 -23.07
N ASP A 166 -32.40 0.32 -23.53
CA ASP A 166 -33.80 0.19 -23.15
C ASP A 166 -34.25 -1.25 -23.32
N VAL A 167 -34.53 -1.94 -22.24
CA VAL A 167 -35.26 -3.21 -22.27
C VAL A 167 -36.72 -2.85 -22.47
N GLN A 168 -37.19 -2.94 -23.71
CA GLN A 168 -38.62 -2.86 -24.02
C GLN A 168 -39.35 -4.10 -23.47
N PRO A 169 -40.61 -3.92 -22.97
CA PRO A 169 -41.41 -4.98 -22.36
C PRO A 169 -41.83 -6.08 -23.35
#